data_94262d37419ffb3beba42e0e3fe72b41
#
_entry.id   94262d37419ffb3beba42e0e3fe72b41
#
_cell.length_a   1.000
_cell.length_b   1.000
_cell.length_c   1.000
_cell.angle_alpha   90.00
_cell.angle_beta   90.00
_cell.angle_gamma   90.00
#
_symmetry.space_group_name_H-M   'P 1'
#
loop_
_entity.id
_entity.type
_entity.pdbx_description
1 polymer ?
#
loop_
_entity_poly.entity_id
_entity_poly.type
_entity_poly.pdbx_seq_one_letter_code
_entity_poly.pdbx_strand_id
1 'polypeptide(L)'
;VDPETPLVAMAGAPNVGKSSLVRAISTGRPVVREYPFTTKSVSLGHITARYQTIQVLDTPGLLDRPDAERNNIEKHGLAALEHLAPAIVFVTDASGTSGYPLEVQQALRAELRARYPQALWLDVRGKFDLEQEAPLGEGALAVSATEGTGVDELKQAVIAMLLPG
;
A
#
# COMPACT_ATOMS: atom_id res chain seq x y z
N VAL A 1 6.34 14.53 -2.72
CA VAL A 1 7.00 13.51 -1.90
C VAL A 1 8.36 14.03 -1.47
N ASP A 2 8.59 14.02 -0.17
CA ASP A 2 9.86 14.46 0.42
C ASP A 2 10.80 13.25 0.52
N PRO A 3 11.94 13.23 -0.17
CA PRO A 3 12.84 12.09 -0.17
C PRO A 3 13.53 11.84 1.19
N GLU A 4 13.53 12.82 2.08
CA GLU A 4 14.16 12.69 3.39
C GLU A 4 13.19 12.19 4.48
N THR A 5 11.90 12.18 4.18
CA THR A 5 10.87 11.70 5.10
C THR A 5 10.56 10.23 4.80
N PRO A 6 10.52 9.35 5.80
CA PRO A 6 10.18 7.95 5.56
C PRO A 6 8.87 7.79 4.80
N LEU A 7 8.84 6.86 3.85
CA LEU A 7 7.70 6.65 2.97
C LEU A 7 7.28 5.19 2.99
N VAL A 8 5.99 4.93 3.17
CA VAL A 8 5.38 3.63 2.93
C VAL A 8 4.45 3.73 1.72
N ALA A 9 4.61 2.82 0.79
CA ALA A 9 3.76 2.75 -0.40
C ALA A 9 2.72 1.65 -0.24
N MET A 10 1.48 1.98 -0.58
CA MET A 10 0.39 1.00 -0.59
C MET A 10 0.36 0.30 -1.94
N ALA A 11 0.32 -1.02 -1.92
CA ALA A 11 0.32 -1.85 -3.12
C ALA A 11 -0.85 -2.83 -3.10
N GLY A 12 -1.21 -3.34 -4.25
CA GLY A 12 -2.30 -4.30 -4.40
C GLY A 12 -3.15 -3.97 -5.62
N ALA A 13 -3.97 -4.92 -6.06
CA ALA A 13 -4.85 -4.75 -7.21
C ALA A 13 -5.80 -3.58 -7.03
N PRO A 14 -6.38 -3.05 -8.12
CA PRO A 14 -7.39 -2.01 -7.99
C PRO A 14 -8.59 -2.50 -7.16
N ASN A 15 -9.25 -1.59 -6.48
CA ASN A 15 -10.47 -1.83 -5.70
C ASN A 15 -10.31 -2.74 -4.48
N VAL A 16 -9.09 -2.98 -4.01
CA VAL A 16 -8.89 -3.76 -2.78
C VAL A 16 -9.03 -2.92 -1.50
N GLY A 17 -9.14 -1.58 -1.65
CA GLY A 17 -9.35 -0.69 -0.52
C GLY A 17 -8.14 0.12 -0.09
N LYS A 18 -7.13 0.26 -0.95
CA LYS A 18 -5.90 1.00 -0.62
C LYS A 18 -6.17 2.45 -0.20
N SER A 19 -6.97 3.17 -0.99
CA SER A 19 -7.29 4.58 -0.69
C SER A 19 -8.02 4.74 0.63
N SER A 20 -8.93 3.81 0.94
CA SER A 20 -9.65 3.83 2.21
C SER A 20 -8.70 3.59 3.38
N LEU A 21 -7.72 2.72 3.22
CA LEU A 21 -6.71 2.46 4.25
C LEU A 21 -5.78 3.65 4.44
N VAL A 22 -5.38 4.31 3.35
CA VAL A 22 -4.57 5.54 3.44
C VAL A 22 -5.30 6.58 4.28
N ARG A 23 -6.59 6.78 4.02
CA ARG A 23 -7.40 7.72 4.82
C ARG A 23 -7.52 7.27 6.27
N ALA A 24 -7.69 5.98 6.50
CA ALA A 24 -7.91 5.46 7.86
C ALA A 24 -6.68 5.58 8.76
N ILE A 25 -5.47 5.39 8.22
CA ILE A 25 -4.24 5.45 9.01
C ILE A 25 -3.58 6.83 9.02
N SER A 26 -3.98 7.74 8.13
CA SER A 26 -3.40 9.07 8.04
C SER A 26 -3.86 9.97 9.17
N THR A 27 -2.96 10.82 9.64
CA THR A 27 -3.28 11.93 10.52
C THR A 27 -3.82 13.05 9.64
N GLY A 28 -5.08 13.40 9.80
CA GLY A 28 -5.73 14.35 8.92
C GLY A 28 -6.10 13.72 7.57
N ARG A 29 -6.44 14.57 6.61
CA ARG A 29 -6.86 14.11 5.27
C ARG A 29 -5.66 13.96 4.35
N PRO A 30 -5.59 12.85 3.57
CA PRO A 30 -4.62 12.74 2.48
C PRO A 30 -4.85 13.84 1.44
N VAL A 31 -3.77 14.26 0.78
CA VAL A 31 -3.83 15.23 -0.30
C VAL A 31 -3.49 14.56 -1.62
N VAL A 32 -4.11 15.04 -2.70
CA VAL A 32 -3.82 14.55 -4.04
C VAL A 32 -2.64 15.35 -4.59
N ARG A 33 -1.65 14.65 -5.12
CA ARG A 33 -0.44 15.24 -5.68
C ARG A 33 -0.13 14.64 -7.05
N GLU A 34 0.59 15.38 -7.86
CA GLU A 34 1.19 14.82 -9.06
C GLU A 34 2.44 14.03 -8.67
N TYR A 35 2.57 12.85 -9.25
CA TYR A 35 3.75 12.01 -9.06
C TYR A 35 4.60 12.08 -10.32
N PRO A 36 5.92 12.35 -10.21
CA PRO A 36 6.80 12.37 -11.39
C PRO A 36 6.73 11.06 -12.15
N PHE A 37 6.85 11.15 -13.47
CA PHE A 37 6.88 9.99 -14.37
C PHE A 37 5.58 9.19 -14.42
N THR A 38 4.44 9.80 -14.05
CA THR A 38 3.13 9.20 -14.25
C THR A 38 2.13 10.27 -14.65
N THR A 39 1.12 9.87 -15.43
CA THR A 39 0.02 10.75 -15.81
C THR A 39 -1.10 10.77 -14.78
N LYS A 40 -0.98 9.93 -13.75
CA LYS A 40 -2.00 9.79 -12.71
C LYS A 40 -1.60 10.53 -11.44
N SER A 41 -2.59 11.09 -10.75
CA SER A 41 -2.39 11.69 -9.45
C SER A 41 -2.21 10.60 -8.40
N VAL A 42 -1.44 10.90 -7.36
CA VAL A 42 -1.26 10.03 -6.21
C VAL A 42 -1.94 10.63 -5.00
N SER A 43 -2.35 9.79 -4.07
CA SER A 43 -2.88 10.23 -2.78
C SER A 43 -1.76 10.11 -1.74
N LEU A 44 -1.46 11.21 -1.07
CA LEU A 44 -0.38 11.27 -0.08
C LEU A 44 -0.94 11.62 1.27
N GLY A 45 -0.89 10.68 2.20
CA GLY A 45 -1.23 10.90 3.59
C GLY A 45 0.02 10.98 4.45
N HIS A 46 -0.17 11.32 5.72
CA HIS A 46 0.91 11.43 6.69
C HIS A 46 0.49 10.79 8.00
N ILE A 47 1.43 10.09 8.64
CA ILE A 47 1.28 9.62 10.01
C ILE A 47 2.26 10.41 10.85
N THR A 48 1.77 11.11 11.88
CA THR A 48 2.64 11.81 12.84
C THR A 48 2.76 10.95 14.09
N ALA A 49 3.97 10.58 14.45
CA ALA A 49 4.26 9.74 15.61
C ALA A 49 5.65 10.05 16.14
N ARG A 50 5.82 10.06 17.46
CA ARG A 50 7.15 10.27 18.10
C ARG A 50 7.84 11.54 17.60
N TYR A 51 7.06 12.61 17.35
CA TYR A 51 7.56 13.90 16.81
C TYR A 51 8.15 13.77 15.40
N GLN A 52 7.83 12.69 14.68
CA GLN A 52 8.28 12.45 13.31
C GLN A 52 7.08 12.23 12.41
N THR A 53 7.31 12.35 11.11
CA THR A 53 6.26 12.16 10.10
C THR A 53 6.64 11.02 9.18
N ILE A 54 5.65 10.18 8.86
CA ILE A 54 5.76 9.13 7.85
C ILE A 54 4.82 9.51 6.70
N GLN A 55 5.31 9.44 5.48
CA GLN A 55 4.48 9.63 4.28
C GLN A 55 3.83 8.31 3.90
N VAL A 56 2.53 8.33 3.59
CA VAL A 56 1.76 7.16 3.16
C VAL A 56 1.26 7.42 1.75
N LEU A 57 1.75 6.65 0.80
CA LEU A 57 1.51 6.89 -0.62
C LEU A 57 0.64 5.81 -1.25
N ASP A 58 -0.46 6.22 -1.88
CA ASP A 58 -1.24 5.38 -2.78
C ASP A 58 -0.95 5.81 -4.21
N THR A 59 -0.45 4.88 -5.04
CA THR A 59 0.01 5.15 -6.40
C THR A 59 -0.83 4.40 -7.42
N PRO A 60 -2.05 4.89 -7.76
CA PRO A 60 -2.85 4.24 -8.79
C PRO A 60 -2.08 4.12 -10.10
N GLY A 61 -2.09 2.94 -10.69
CA GLY A 61 -1.40 2.66 -11.93
C GLY A 61 0.06 2.25 -11.78
N LEU A 62 0.63 2.27 -10.56
CA LEU A 62 2.03 1.87 -10.35
C LEU A 62 2.15 0.52 -9.65
N LEU A 63 1.58 0.40 -8.45
CA LEU A 63 1.71 -0.81 -7.63
C LEU A 63 0.42 -1.63 -7.60
N ASP A 64 -0.41 -1.52 -8.64
CA ASP A 64 -1.71 -2.18 -8.71
C ASP A 64 -1.87 -3.10 -9.91
N ARG A 65 -0.81 -3.31 -10.70
CA ARG A 65 -0.86 -4.14 -11.90
C ARG A 65 0.52 -4.69 -12.26
N PRO A 66 0.59 -5.80 -13.05
CA PRO A 66 1.86 -6.36 -13.52
C PRO A 66 2.61 -5.44 -14.47
N ASP A 67 3.93 -5.63 -14.56
CA ASP A 67 4.79 -4.88 -15.48
C ASP A 67 4.31 -4.93 -16.93
N ALA A 68 3.78 -6.06 -17.37
CA ALA A 68 3.30 -6.23 -18.74
C ALA A 68 2.18 -5.26 -19.12
N GLU A 69 1.45 -4.73 -18.10
CA GLU A 69 0.34 -3.80 -18.30
C GLU A 69 0.75 -2.34 -18.12
N ARG A 70 2.05 -2.06 -17.95
CA ARG A 70 2.55 -0.70 -17.74
C ARG A 70 3.15 -0.11 -19.00
N ASN A 71 2.94 1.19 -19.18
CA ASN A 71 3.64 1.94 -20.24
C ASN A 71 5.02 2.38 -19.73
N ASN A 72 5.82 3.00 -20.63
CA ASN A 72 7.17 3.43 -20.29
C ASN A 72 7.20 4.50 -19.19
N ILE A 73 6.22 5.39 -19.16
CA ILE A 73 6.13 6.44 -18.14
C ILE A 73 5.90 5.81 -16.77
N GLU A 74 4.99 4.84 -16.68
CA GLU A 74 4.71 4.13 -15.44
C GLU A 74 5.92 3.31 -14.96
N LYS A 75 6.68 2.72 -15.88
CA LYS A 75 7.91 2.00 -15.53
C LYS A 75 8.98 2.93 -14.97
N HIS A 76 9.09 4.16 -15.46
CA HIS A 76 10.00 5.16 -14.91
C HIS A 76 9.56 5.59 -13.51
N GLY A 77 8.26 5.76 -13.29
CA GLY A 77 7.71 6.06 -11.97
C GLY A 77 8.00 4.96 -10.97
N LEU A 78 7.91 3.70 -11.42
CA LEU A 78 8.21 2.54 -10.60
C LEU A 78 9.69 2.50 -10.19
N ALA A 79 10.60 2.80 -11.14
CA ALA A 79 12.04 2.86 -10.86
C ALA A 79 12.37 3.96 -9.85
N ALA A 80 11.73 5.13 -9.97
CA ALA A 80 11.91 6.23 -9.01
C ALA A 80 11.44 5.83 -7.62
N LEU A 81 10.36 5.05 -7.52
CA LEU A 81 9.80 4.60 -6.26
C LEU A 81 10.77 3.68 -5.49
N GLU A 82 11.62 2.92 -6.19
CA GLU A 82 12.64 2.07 -5.55
C GLU A 82 13.55 2.86 -4.60
N HIS A 83 13.80 4.13 -4.92
CA HIS A 83 14.68 4.98 -4.13
C HIS A 83 13.93 5.74 -3.03
N LEU A 84 12.60 5.85 -3.13
CA LEU A 84 11.80 6.68 -2.24
C LEU A 84 11.04 5.90 -1.19
N ALA A 85 10.66 4.65 -1.49
CA ALA A 85 9.79 3.86 -0.62
C ALA A 85 10.57 2.72 0.05
N PRO A 86 11.04 2.90 1.30
CA PRO A 86 11.71 1.82 2.02
C PRO A 86 10.75 0.73 2.49
N ALA A 87 9.43 0.98 2.47
CA ALA A 87 8.43 0.03 2.96
C ALA A 87 7.24 -0.07 2.00
N ILE A 88 6.71 -1.27 1.86
CA ILE A 88 5.52 -1.55 1.06
C ILE A 88 4.49 -2.27 1.93
N VAL A 89 3.26 -1.79 1.90
CA VAL A 89 2.10 -2.48 2.48
C VAL A 89 1.29 -3.06 1.33
N PHE A 90 1.25 -4.37 1.23
CA PHE A 90 0.49 -5.06 0.19
C PHE A 90 -0.89 -5.45 0.69
N VAL A 91 -1.93 -4.95 0.04
CA VAL A 91 -3.31 -5.20 0.43
C VAL A 91 -3.93 -6.25 -0.48
N THR A 92 -4.42 -7.33 0.12
CA THR A 92 -5.14 -8.40 -0.57
C THR A 92 -6.62 -8.34 -0.19
N ASP A 93 -7.49 -8.47 -1.19
CA ASP A 93 -8.93 -8.57 -0.98
C ASP A 93 -9.41 -10.00 -1.28
N ALA A 94 -9.85 -10.70 -0.25
CA ALA A 94 -10.44 -12.04 -0.38
C ALA A 94 -11.96 -12.03 -0.22
N SER A 95 -12.60 -10.84 -0.27
CA SER A 95 -14.06 -10.73 -0.21
C SER A 95 -14.74 -10.97 -1.56
N GLY A 96 -13.97 -10.89 -2.64
CA GLY A 96 -14.52 -10.98 -4.00
C GLY A 96 -15.04 -9.66 -4.57
N THR A 97 -15.11 -8.61 -3.76
CA THR A 97 -15.73 -7.34 -4.20
C THR A 97 -14.82 -6.49 -5.08
N SER A 98 -13.53 -6.75 -5.10
CA SER A 98 -12.59 -6.02 -5.96
C SER A 98 -12.74 -6.40 -7.43
N GLY A 99 -13.22 -7.61 -7.72
CA GLY A 99 -13.28 -8.15 -9.06
C GLY A 99 -11.99 -8.84 -9.50
N TYR A 100 -10.98 -8.90 -8.66
CA TYR A 100 -9.70 -9.54 -8.98
C TYR A 100 -9.57 -10.86 -8.23
N PRO A 101 -9.40 -12.01 -8.94
CA PRO A 101 -9.19 -13.30 -8.28
C PRO A 101 -7.95 -13.31 -7.40
N LEU A 102 -7.97 -14.13 -6.37
CA LEU A 102 -6.83 -14.25 -5.45
C LEU A 102 -5.55 -14.65 -6.19
N GLU A 103 -5.63 -15.51 -7.19
CA GLU A 103 -4.47 -15.93 -7.99
C GLU A 103 -3.80 -14.73 -8.67
N VAL A 104 -4.59 -13.81 -9.19
CA VAL A 104 -4.08 -12.59 -9.83
C VAL A 104 -3.40 -11.69 -8.80
N GLN A 105 -4.02 -11.54 -7.63
CA GLN A 105 -3.45 -10.74 -6.55
C GLN A 105 -2.15 -11.34 -6.03
N GLN A 106 -2.08 -12.67 -5.88
CA GLN A 106 -0.87 -13.35 -5.44
C GLN A 106 0.26 -13.25 -6.46
N ALA A 107 -0.06 -13.30 -7.75
CA ALA A 107 0.92 -13.11 -8.81
C ALA A 107 1.51 -11.69 -8.77
N LEU A 108 0.67 -10.69 -8.57
CA LEU A 108 1.12 -9.30 -8.42
C LEU A 108 2.02 -9.16 -7.18
N ARG A 109 1.64 -9.77 -6.08
CA ARG A 109 2.44 -9.75 -4.85
C ARG A 109 3.83 -10.33 -5.08
N ALA A 110 3.91 -11.48 -5.74
CA ALA A 110 5.19 -12.14 -6.03
C ALA A 110 6.07 -11.28 -6.94
N GLU A 111 5.48 -10.63 -7.94
CA GLU A 111 6.21 -9.75 -8.86
C GLU A 111 6.78 -8.53 -8.11
N LEU A 112 5.98 -7.91 -7.25
CA LEU A 112 6.45 -6.75 -6.48
C LEU A 112 7.51 -7.14 -5.45
N ARG A 113 7.38 -8.31 -4.82
CA ARG A 113 8.42 -8.81 -3.91
C ARG A 113 9.75 -8.99 -4.64
N ALA A 114 9.70 -9.52 -5.86
CA ALA A 114 10.90 -9.71 -6.67
C ALA A 114 11.47 -8.36 -7.16
N ARG A 115 10.59 -7.40 -7.47
CA ARG A 115 10.99 -6.07 -7.96
C ARG A 115 11.65 -5.24 -6.85
N TYR A 116 11.16 -5.37 -5.61
CA TYR A 116 11.63 -4.56 -4.48
C TYR A 116 12.18 -5.47 -3.36
N PRO A 117 13.28 -6.20 -3.61
CA PRO A 117 13.79 -7.17 -2.64
C PRO A 117 14.32 -6.54 -1.35
N GLN A 118 14.68 -5.25 -1.39
CA GLN A 118 15.21 -4.53 -0.24
C GLN A 118 14.14 -3.82 0.58
N ALA A 119 12.90 -3.75 0.08
CA ALA A 119 11.85 -3.05 0.79
C ALA A 119 11.39 -3.82 2.02
N LEU A 120 11.11 -3.09 3.09
CA LEU A 120 10.37 -3.64 4.21
C LEU A 120 8.96 -3.96 3.73
N TRP A 121 8.41 -5.08 4.17
CA TRP A 121 7.15 -5.60 3.62
C TRP A 121 6.16 -5.94 4.72
N LEU A 122 4.91 -5.52 4.51
CA LEU A 122 3.81 -5.88 5.41
C LEU A 122 2.61 -6.33 4.56
N ASP A 123 2.10 -7.52 4.83
CA ASP A 123 0.90 -8.03 4.18
C ASP A 123 -0.33 -7.66 4.98
N VAL A 124 -1.36 -7.18 4.29
CA VAL A 124 -2.64 -6.79 4.89
C VAL A 124 -3.77 -7.48 4.14
N ARG A 125 -4.69 -8.10 4.88
CA ARG A 125 -5.95 -8.58 4.34
C ARG A 125 -7.00 -7.48 4.58
N GLY A 126 -7.38 -6.78 3.51
CA GLY A 126 -8.39 -5.73 3.57
C GLY A 126 -9.81 -6.25 3.55
N LYS A 127 -10.78 -5.36 3.77
CA LYS A 127 -12.22 -5.68 3.75
C LYS A 127 -12.58 -6.88 4.62
N PHE A 128 -11.93 -6.99 5.78
CA PHE A 128 -12.06 -8.16 6.65
C PHE A 128 -13.40 -8.20 7.38
N ASP A 129 -14.19 -7.13 7.29
CA ASP A 129 -15.59 -7.10 7.72
C ASP A 129 -16.52 -7.92 6.82
N LEU A 130 -16.07 -8.25 5.60
CA LEU A 130 -16.82 -9.05 4.64
C LEU A 130 -16.40 -10.52 4.70
N GLU A 131 -17.26 -11.39 4.17
CA GLU A 131 -16.94 -12.81 4.08
C GLU A 131 -15.69 -13.03 3.22
N GLN A 132 -14.81 -13.91 3.68
CA GLN A 132 -13.51 -14.15 3.05
C GLN A 132 -13.52 -15.48 2.28
N GLU A 133 -12.99 -15.45 1.06
CA GLU A 133 -12.87 -16.65 0.21
C GLU A 133 -11.71 -17.56 0.62
N ALA A 134 -10.80 -17.06 1.44
CA ALA A 134 -9.64 -17.81 1.90
C ALA A 134 -9.29 -17.37 3.32
N PRO A 135 -8.66 -18.26 4.11
CA PRO A 135 -8.24 -17.90 5.46
C PRO A 135 -7.15 -16.83 5.45
N LEU A 136 -7.02 -16.12 6.56
CA LEU A 136 -5.95 -15.15 6.75
C LEU A 136 -4.60 -15.86 6.73
N GLY A 137 -3.68 -15.38 5.89
CA GLY A 137 -2.33 -15.93 5.81
C GLY A 137 -1.50 -15.60 7.05
N GLU A 138 -0.49 -16.42 7.30
CA GLU A 138 0.43 -16.20 8.40
C GLU A 138 1.18 -14.87 8.20
N GLY A 139 1.27 -14.07 9.25
CA GLY A 139 1.95 -12.79 9.23
C GLY A 139 1.16 -11.64 8.61
N ALA A 140 -0.03 -11.90 8.09
CA ALA A 140 -0.88 -10.85 7.53
C ALA A 140 -1.77 -10.24 8.60
N LEU A 141 -2.01 -8.93 8.50
CA LEU A 141 -2.93 -8.22 9.38
C LEU A 141 -4.33 -8.16 8.76
N ALA A 142 -5.33 -8.50 9.56
CA ALA A 142 -6.72 -8.37 9.15
C ALA A 142 -7.20 -6.94 9.44
N VAL A 143 -7.70 -6.25 8.42
CA VAL A 143 -8.07 -4.84 8.53
C VAL A 143 -9.40 -4.57 7.84
N SER A 144 -10.24 -3.76 8.48
CA SER A 144 -11.44 -3.20 7.87
C SER A 144 -11.43 -1.68 8.04
N ALA A 145 -11.25 -0.96 6.94
CA ALA A 145 -11.31 0.50 6.97
C ALA A 145 -12.71 1.00 7.32
N THR A 146 -13.74 0.26 6.92
CA THR A 146 -15.15 0.61 7.19
C THR A 146 -15.50 0.47 8.66
N GLU A 147 -15.11 -0.65 9.28
CA GLU A 147 -15.42 -0.94 10.70
C GLU A 147 -14.35 -0.45 11.66
N GLY A 148 -13.19 -0.06 11.16
CA GLY A 148 -12.06 0.36 11.98
C GLY A 148 -11.24 -0.79 12.57
N THR A 149 -11.64 -2.03 12.34
CA THR A 149 -10.93 -3.20 12.86
C THR A 149 -9.53 -3.29 12.28
N GLY A 150 -8.53 -3.48 13.13
CA GLY A 150 -7.14 -3.67 12.71
C GLY A 150 -6.44 -2.41 12.23
N VAL A 151 -7.13 -1.27 12.15
CA VAL A 151 -6.55 -0.01 11.64
C VAL A 151 -5.43 0.47 12.55
N ASP A 152 -5.64 0.43 13.88
CA ASP A 152 -4.60 0.82 14.83
C ASP A 152 -3.39 -0.10 14.75
N GLU A 153 -3.60 -1.39 14.65
CA GLU A 153 -2.54 -2.39 14.52
C GLU A 153 -1.72 -2.15 13.24
N LEU A 154 -2.39 -1.82 12.14
CA LEU A 154 -1.71 -1.48 10.89
C LEU A 154 -0.87 -0.22 11.06
N LYS A 155 -1.44 0.83 11.65
CA LYS A 155 -0.74 2.08 11.90
C LYS A 155 0.50 1.84 12.77
N GLN A 156 0.36 1.09 13.85
CA GLN A 156 1.48 0.78 14.75
C GLN A 156 2.55 -0.07 14.05
N ALA A 157 2.15 -1.01 13.21
CA ALA A 157 3.09 -1.83 12.44
C ALA A 157 3.91 -0.97 11.47
N VAL A 158 3.28 -0.02 10.79
CA VAL A 158 3.98 0.92 9.89
C VAL A 158 4.96 1.79 10.67
N ILE A 159 4.54 2.32 11.81
CA ILE A 159 5.40 3.12 12.68
C ILE A 159 6.61 2.30 13.14
N ALA A 160 6.39 1.06 13.56
CA ALA A 160 7.47 0.20 14.03
C ALA A 160 8.47 -0.14 12.93
N MET A 161 8.02 -0.28 11.68
CA MET A 161 8.91 -0.54 10.55
C MET A 161 9.79 0.65 10.21
N LEU A 162 9.23 1.86 10.26
CA LEU A 162 9.91 3.05 9.75
C LEU A 162 10.53 3.94 10.82
N LEU A 163 10.08 3.82 12.05
CA LEU A 163 10.58 4.58 13.20
C LEU A 163 10.97 3.60 14.32
N PRO A 164 11.98 2.73 14.11
CA PRO A 164 12.39 1.76 15.13
C PRO A 164 12.95 2.47 16.37
N GLY A 165 12.62 1.95 17.52
CA GLY A 165 13.01 2.51 18.79
C GLY A 165 12.10 3.60 19.27
#